data_126d9f6cab866e22f716b22c88c24a8f
#
_entry.id   126d9f6cab866e22f716b22c88c24a8f
#
_cell.length_a   1.000
_cell.length_b   1.000
_cell.length_c   1.000
_cell.angle_alpha   90.00
_cell.angle_beta   90.00
_cell.angle_gamma   90.00
#
_symmetry.space_group_name_H-M   'P 1'
#
loop_
_entity.id
_entity.type
_entity.pdbx_description
1 polymer ?
#
loop_
_entity_poly.entity_id
_entity_poly.type
_entity_poly.pdbx_seq_one_letter_code
_entity_poly.pdbx_strand_id
1 'polypeptide(L)'
;MAKMLIGGELVDSVGKDTYEVRNPATGAVVDTVPKGNEKDVLQAIQAAETAFKEWSDVTAEDRGNTLLNACELIKKNGSEIAQLLTQEQGKTLFEAGLEIHHLVHGLEFYAGLDSKVRGAHVPLPPGNRPPVRNDPRWLA
;
A
#
# COMPACT_ATOMS: atom_id res chain seq x y z
N MET A 1 -13.44 14.17 -8.48
CA MET A 1 -13.07 14.43 -7.07
C MET A 1 -12.69 13.09 -6.45
N ALA A 2 -11.43 12.95 -6.08
CA ALA A 2 -10.93 11.77 -5.39
C ALA A 2 -11.52 11.64 -3.97
N LYS A 3 -11.40 10.46 -3.36
CA LYS A 3 -11.85 10.18 -2.00
C LYS A 3 -10.74 9.52 -1.20
N MET A 4 -10.82 9.56 0.12
CA MET A 4 -9.94 8.79 1.00
C MET A 4 -10.42 7.33 1.04
N LEU A 5 -9.47 6.40 1.15
CA LEU A 5 -9.77 4.98 1.38
C LEU A 5 -9.53 4.67 2.87
N ILE A 6 -10.59 4.39 3.62
CA ILE A 6 -10.51 4.05 5.04
C ILE A 6 -11.38 2.82 5.30
N GLY A 7 -10.80 1.77 5.87
CA GLY A 7 -11.52 0.54 6.18
C GLY A 7 -12.13 -0.18 4.95
N GLY A 8 -11.53 0.00 3.77
CA GLY A 8 -12.05 -0.56 2.52
C GLY A 8 -13.11 0.31 1.83
N GLU A 9 -13.52 1.43 2.45
CA GLU A 9 -14.56 2.31 1.92
C GLU A 9 -13.99 3.63 1.41
N LEU A 10 -14.56 4.15 0.32
CA LEU A 10 -14.22 5.47 -0.24
C LEU A 10 -15.04 6.55 0.46
N VAL A 11 -14.37 7.37 1.29
CA VAL A 11 -15.01 8.38 2.16
C VAL A 11 -14.51 9.79 1.87
N ASP A 12 -15.35 10.76 2.20
CA ASP A 12 -14.96 12.16 2.25
C ASP A 12 -14.32 12.49 3.61
N SER A 13 -13.53 13.58 3.71
CA SER A 13 -13.03 14.07 5.01
C SER A 13 -14.18 14.45 5.93
N VAL A 14 -14.05 14.13 7.21
CA VAL A 14 -15.02 14.55 8.25
C VAL A 14 -15.22 16.07 8.28
N GLY A 15 -14.17 16.83 8.03
CA GLY A 15 -14.22 18.29 7.92
C GLY A 15 -14.82 18.81 6.63
N LYS A 16 -14.98 17.95 5.62
CA LYS A 16 -15.39 18.30 4.25
C LYS A 16 -14.50 19.31 3.55
N ASP A 17 -13.35 19.62 4.14
CA ASP A 17 -12.34 20.47 3.52
C ASP A 17 -11.65 19.72 2.38
N THR A 18 -11.27 20.45 1.33
CA THR A 18 -10.58 19.90 0.16
C THR A 18 -9.43 20.83 -0.25
N TYR A 19 -8.54 20.32 -1.09
CA TYR A 19 -7.56 21.13 -1.80
C TYR A 19 -7.44 20.66 -3.26
N GLU A 20 -7.03 21.61 -4.10
CA GLU A 20 -6.83 21.35 -5.52
C GLU A 20 -5.45 20.74 -5.77
N VAL A 21 -5.39 19.69 -6.55
CA VAL A 21 -4.16 19.17 -7.13
C VAL A 21 -3.95 19.85 -8.47
N ARG A 22 -2.81 20.53 -8.64
CA ARG A 22 -2.52 21.31 -9.83
C ARG A 22 -1.35 20.71 -10.62
N ASN A 23 -1.50 20.73 -11.93
CA ASN A 23 -0.42 20.39 -12.84
C ASN A 23 0.68 21.46 -12.74
N PRO A 24 1.91 21.11 -12.35
CA PRO A 24 2.98 22.08 -12.14
C PRO A 24 3.49 22.71 -13.44
N ALA A 25 3.28 22.07 -14.59
CA ALA A 25 3.69 22.62 -15.90
C ALA A 25 2.71 23.64 -16.46
N THR A 26 1.40 23.49 -16.18
CA THR A 26 0.35 24.34 -16.78
C THR A 26 -0.39 25.21 -15.75
N GLY A 27 -0.31 24.88 -14.45
CA GLY A 27 -1.09 25.48 -13.38
C GLY A 27 -2.57 25.06 -13.36
N ALA A 28 -3.01 24.24 -14.32
CA ALA A 28 -4.40 23.78 -14.39
C ALA A 28 -4.73 22.82 -13.23
N VAL A 29 -5.97 22.87 -12.77
CA VAL A 29 -6.47 21.92 -11.77
C VAL A 29 -6.64 20.56 -12.42
N VAL A 30 -5.97 19.54 -11.86
CA VAL A 30 -6.10 18.13 -12.26
C VAL A 30 -7.29 17.50 -11.58
N ASP A 31 -7.37 17.63 -10.26
CA ASP A 31 -8.50 17.15 -9.45
C ASP A 31 -8.57 17.91 -8.12
N THR A 32 -9.61 17.62 -7.37
CA THR A 32 -9.81 18.09 -5.99
C THR A 32 -9.85 16.89 -5.05
N VAL A 33 -9.05 16.92 -3.99
CA VAL A 33 -8.91 15.81 -3.05
C VAL A 33 -9.34 16.22 -1.64
N PRO A 34 -9.86 15.31 -0.81
CA PRO A 34 -10.23 15.60 0.56
C PRO A 34 -9.00 16.00 1.38
N LYS A 35 -9.15 17.02 2.23
CA LYS A 35 -8.16 17.39 3.23
C LYS A 35 -8.47 16.66 4.52
N GLY A 36 -7.79 15.53 4.74
CA GLY A 36 -7.94 14.76 5.97
C GLY A 36 -7.53 15.57 7.22
N ASN A 37 -8.20 15.34 8.32
CA ASN A 37 -7.93 15.93 9.62
C ASN A 37 -7.61 14.84 10.67
N GLU A 38 -7.38 15.23 11.91
CA GLU A 38 -7.04 14.30 13.00
C GLU A 38 -8.08 13.18 13.18
N LYS A 39 -9.37 13.47 13.01
CA LYS A 39 -10.43 12.46 13.16
C LYS A 39 -10.35 11.41 12.05
N ASP A 40 -10.06 11.85 10.82
CA ASP A 40 -9.88 10.96 9.68
C ASP A 40 -8.67 10.04 9.89
N VAL A 41 -7.57 10.57 10.42
CA VAL A 41 -6.36 9.81 10.76
C VAL A 41 -6.65 8.78 11.84
N LEU A 42 -7.35 9.16 12.92
CA LEU A 42 -7.72 8.23 14.00
C LEU A 42 -8.64 7.10 13.49
N GLN A 43 -9.59 7.40 12.60
CA GLN A 43 -10.43 6.37 11.97
C GLN A 43 -9.60 5.41 11.11
N ALA A 44 -8.65 5.93 10.35
CA ALA A 44 -7.77 5.10 9.52
C ALA A 44 -6.89 4.17 10.37
N ILE A 45 -6.32 4.68 11.46
CA ILE A 45 -5.54 3.88 12.42
C ILE A 45 -6.40 2.78 13.03
N GLN A 46 -7.60 3.10 13.50
CA GLN A 46 -8.51 2.13 14.11
C GLN A 46 -8.95 1.04 13.12
N ALA A 47 -9.22 1.42 11.88
CA ALA A 47 -9.54 0.47 10.82
C ALA A 47 -8.35 -0.47 10.54
N ALA A 48 -7.13 0.05 10.48
CA ALA A 48 -5.91 -0.73 10.28
C ALA A 48 -5.65 -1.69 11.46
N GLU A 49 -5.79 -1.24 12.71
CA GLU A 49 -5.64 -2.08 13.90
C GLU A 49 -6.66 -3.22 13.93
N THR A 50 -7.89 -2.96 13.50
CA THR A 50 -8.94 -3.98 13.42
C THR A 50 -8.61 -5.02 12.36
N ALA A 51 -8.23 -4.57 11.15
CA ALA A 51 -7.89 -5.45 10.04
C ALA A 51 -6.60 -6.25 10.30
N PHE A 52 -5.65 -5.70 11.07
CA PHE A 52 -4.38 -6.35 11.37
C PHE A 52 -4.55 -7.73 12.03
N LYS A 53 -5.58 -7.92 12.88
CA LYS A 53 -5.83 -9.20 13.57
C LYS A 53 -6.05 -10.33 12.58
N GLU A 54 -6.92 -10.09 11.60
CA GLU A 54 -7.22 -11.08 10.55
C GLU A 54 -6.05 -11.21 9.57
N TRP A 55 -5.48 -10.07 9.16
CA TRP A 55 -4.36 -10.05 8.21
C TRP A 55 -3.11 -10.76 8.74
N SER A 56 -2.82 -10.67 10.04
CA SER A 56 -1.69 -11.36 10.66
C SER A 56 -1.80 -12.88 10.63
N ASP A 57 -3.02 -13.40 10.53
CA ASP A 57 -3.30 -14.85 10.46
C ASP A 57 -3.35 -15.37 9.01
N VAL A 58 -3.36 -14.47 8.01
CA VAL A 58 -3.31 -14.84 6.59
C VAL A 58 -1.96 -15.48 6.28
N THR A 59 -1.98 -16.57 5.49
CA THR A 59 -0.75 -17.27 5.10
C THR A 59 0.17 -16.36 4.27
N ALA A 60 1.47 -16.61 4.30
CA ALA A 60 2.43 -15.86 3.48
C ALA A 60 2.12 -16.02 1.97
N GLU A 61 1.69 -17.21 1.55
CA GLU A 61 1.26 -17.51 0.18
C GLU A 61 0.06 -16.65 -0.24
N ASP A 62 -0.97 -16.55 0.59
CA ASP A 62 -2.16 -15.76 0.27
C ASP A 62 -1.87 -14.27 0.23
N ARG A 63 -0.98 -13.77 1.12
CA ARG A 63 -0.49 -12.39 1.03
C ARG A 63 0.30 -12.15 -0.26
N GLY A 64 1.17 -13.09 -0.65
CA GLY A 64 1.88 -13.05 -1.92
C GLY A 64 0.92 -13.01 -3.12
N ASN A 65 -0.09 -13.86 -3.12
CA ASN A 65 -1.13 -13.88 -4.17
C ASN A 65 -1.91 -12.56 -4.25
N THR A 66 -2.16 -11.91 -3.11
CA THR A 66 -2.79 -10.58 -3.08
C THR A 66 -1.93 -9.54 -3.80
N LEU A 67 -0.60 -9.55 -3.58
CA LEU A 67 0.32 -8.65 -4.29
C LEU A 67 0.38 -8.95 -5.79
N LEU A 68 0.36 -10.23 -6.19
CA LEU A 68 0.33 -10.60 -7.61
C LEU A 68 -0.95 -10.14 -8.30
N ASN A 69 -2.10 -10.26 -7.64
CA ASN A 69 -3.36 -9.74 -8.15
C ASN A 69 -3.31 -8.21 -8.32
N ALA A 70 -2.69 -7.50 -7.38
CA ALA A 70 -2.46 -6.06 -7.51
C ALA A 70 -1.57 -5.72 -8.72
N CYS A 71 -0.52 -6.52 -8.99
CA CYS A 71 0.34 -6.35 -10.16
C CYS A 71 -0.47 -6.41 -11.46
N GLU A 72 -1.36 -7.38 -11.61
CA GLU A 72 -2.19 -7.50 -12.80
C GLU A 72 -3.12 -6.30 -13.00
N LEU A 73 -3.70 -5.78 -11.92
CA LEU A 73 -4.52 -4.56 -11.98
C LEU A 73 -3.69 -3.33 -12.36
N ILE A 74 -2.49 -3.18 -11.80
CA ILE A 74 -1.57 -2.08 -12.13
C ILE A 74 -1.12 -2.16 -13.58
N LYS A 75 -0.74 -3.33 -14.09
CA LYS A 75 -0.37 -3.54 -15.49
C LYS A 75 -1.52 -3.15 -16.42
N LYS A 76 -2.74 -3.57 -16.09
CA LYS A 76 -3.94 -3.26 -16.89
C LYS A 76 -4.22 -1.76 -16.97
N ASN A 77 -4.01 -1.01 -15.89
CA ASN A 77 -4.31 0.41 -15.79
C ASN A 77 -3.06 1.30 -15.91
N GLY A 78 -1.89 0.73 -16.22
CA GLY A 78 -0.59 1.41 -16.16
C GLY A 78 -0.51 2.68 -16.99
N SER A 79 -1.13 2.69 -18.18
CA SER A 79 -1.15 3.89 -19.04
C SER A 79 -1.92 5.05 -18.40
N GLU A 80 -3.06 4.78 -17.78
CA GLU A 80 -3.88 5.79 -17.10
C GLU A 80 -3.15 6.33 -15.87
N ILE A 81 -2.56 5.44 -15.06
CA ILE A 81 -1.79 5.82 -13.88
C ILE A 81 -0.58 6.67 -14.28
N ALA A 82 0.16 6.31 -15.34
CA ALA A 82 1.30 7.08 -15.82
C ALA A 82 0.89 8.48 -16.29
N GLN A 83 -0.24 8.62 -17.00
CA GLN A 83 -0.77 9.92 -17.39
C GLN A 83 -1.12 10.79 -16.18
N LEU A 84 -1.77 10.21 -15.17
CA LEU A 84 -2.12 10.92 -13.95
C LEU A 84 -0.86 11.38 -13.19
N LEU A 85 0.15 10.51 -13.04
CA LEU A 85 1.45 10.86 -12.46
C LEU A 85 2.12 12.01 -13.17
N THR A 86 2.11 12.01 -14.50
CA THR A 86 2.64 13.11 -15.31
C THR A 86 1.89 14.41 -15.03
N GLN A 87 0.56 14.36 -14.93
CA GLN A 87 -0.25 15.55 -14.69
C GLN A 87 -0.05 16.11 -13.27
N GLU A 88 0.06 15.26 -12.25
CA GLU A 88 0.19 15.69 -10.86
C GLU A 88 1.60 16.13 -10.50
N GLN A 89 2.63 15.48 -11.05
CA GLN A 89 4.03 15.70 -10.65
C GLN A 89 4.86 16.44 -11.69
N GLY A 90 4.38 16.58 -12.91
CA GLY A 90 5.09 17.27 -13.98
C GLY A 90 6.26 16.50 -14.58
N LYS A 91 6.46 15.23 -14.22
CA LYS A 91 7.47 14.36 -14.84
C LYS A 91 7.05 13.97 -16.27
N THR A 92 7.99 13.48 -17.05
CA THR A 92 7.69 12.99 -18.39
C THR A 92 6.86 11.69 -18.34
N LEU A 93 6.07 11.43 -19.37
CA LEU A 93 5.30 10.18 -19.47
C LEU A 93 6.21 8.94 -19.51
N PHE A 94 7.43 9.08 -20.04
CA PHE A 94 8.43 8.02 -20.03
C PHE A 94 8.87 7.68 -18.59
N GLU A 95 9.20 8.68 -17.78
CA GLU A 95 9.58 8.50 -16.38
C GLU A 95 8.43 7.91 -15.55
N ALA A 96 7.20 8.40 -15.76
CA ALA A 96 6.01 7.84 -15.13
C ALA A 96 5.82 6.36 -15.48
N GLY A 97 6.04 5.98 -16.75
CA GLY A 97 5.99 4.59 -17.20
C GLY A 97 7.05 3.72 -16.55
N LEU A 98 8.29 4.23 -16.36
CA LEU A 98 9.35 3.51 -15.63
C LEU A 98 8.97 3.29 -14.15
N GLU A 99 8.33 4.26 -13.50
CA GLU A 99 7.89 4.10 -12.11
C GLU A 99 6.84 2.99 -11.97
N ILE A 100 5.88 2.93 -12.90
CA ILE A 100 4.89 1.83 -12.92
C ILE A 100 5.59 0.48 -13.11
N HIS A 101 6.58 0.41 -14.01
CA HIS A 101 7.36 -0.81 -14.21
C HIS A 101 8.10 -1.22 -12.93
N HIS A 102 8.78 -0.28 -12.26
CA HIS A 102 9.50 -0.54 -11.01
C HIS A 102 8.55 -0.94 -9.87
N LEU A 103 7.37 -0.32 -9.79
CA LEU A 103 6.34 -0.70 -8.81
C LEU A 103 5.92 -2.15 -8.98
N VAL A 104 5.58 -2.55 -10.21
CA VAL A 104 5.17 -3.94 -10.51
C VAL A 104 6.30 -4.91 -10.18
N HIS A 105 7.53 -4.62 -10.62
CA HIS A 105 8.68 -5.48 -10.34
C HIS A 105 8.97 -5.63 -8.83
N GLY A 106 8.83 -4.53 -8.07
CA GLY A 106 8.95 -4.56 -6.62
C GLY A 106 7.90 -5.44 -5.96
N LEU A 107 6.64 -5.31 -6.35
CA LEU A 107 5.55 -6.13 -5.81
C LEU A 107 5.73 -7.62 -6.16
N GLU A 108 6.12 -7.96 -7.39
CA GLU A 108 6.43 -9.34 -7.80
C GLU A 108 7.59 -9.92 -6.97
N PHE A 109 8.65 -9.12 -6.73
CA PHE A 109 9.77 -9.54 -5.90
C PHE A 109 9.32 -9.86 -4.47
N TYR A 110 8.57 -8.97 -3.83
CA TYR A 110 8.11 -9.17 -2.46
C TYR A 110 7.06 -10.29 -2.35
N ALA A 111 6.20 -10.47 -3.34
CA ALA A 111 5.28 -11.60 -3.41
C ALA A 111 6.03 -12.93 -3.42
N GLY A 112 7.18 -13.01 -4.11
CA GLY A 112 8.01 -14.21 -4.16
C GLY A 112 8.84 -14.49 -2.89
N LEU A 113 8.73 -13.68 -1.84
CA LEU A 113 9.40 -13.92 -0.55
C LEU A 113 8.59 -14.81 0.42
N ASP A 114 7.38 -15.19 0.07
CA ASP A 114 6.45 -15.98 0.87
C ASP A 114 7.09 -17.23 1.49
N SER A 115 7.77 -18.02 0.66
CA SER A 115 8.44 -19.28 1.02
C SER A 115 9.86 -19.10 1.59
N LYS A 116 10.37 -17.86 1.63
CA LYS A 116 11.76 -17.55 2.00
C LYS A 116 11.91 -16.99 3.40
N VAL A 117 10.81 -16.58 4.03
CA VAL A 117 10.81 -16.08 5.40
C VAL A 117 11.04 -17.24 6.36
N ARG A 118 12.18 -17.22 7.05
CA ARG A 118 12.59 -18.26 7.98
C ARG A 118 12.60 -17.73 9.39
N GLY A 119 12.12 -18.54 10.36
CA GLY A 119 12.35 -18.29 11.76
C GLY A 119 13.77 -18.67 12.18
N ALA A 120 14.27 -18.09 13.26
CA ALA A 120 15.51 -18.47 13.90
C ALA A 120 15.25 -19.30 15.16
N HIS A 121 15.99 -20.40 15.32
CA HIS A 121 16.06 -21.16 16.57
C HIS A 121 17.31 -20.75 17.32
N VAL A 122 17.14 -20.14 18.49
CA VAL A 122 18.24 -19.86 19.40
C VAL A 122 18.36 -21.03 20.38
N PRO A 123 19.46 -21.84 20.33
CA PRO A 123 19.65 -22.91 21.30
C PRO A 123 19.87 -22.30 22.69
N LEU A 124 19.01 -22.64 23.62
CA LEU A 124 19.14 -22.29 25.03
C LEU A 124 19.52 -23.51 25.87
N PRO A 125 20.15 -23.32 27.04
CA PRO A 125 20.45 -24.40 27.97
C PRO A 125 19.20 -25.23 28.32
N PRO A 126 19.37 -26.53 28.65
CA PRO A 126 18.26 -27.39 29.04
C PRO A 126 17.45 -26.76 30.20
N GLY A 127 16.13 -26.64 30.01
CA GLY A 127 15.21 -26.02 30.97
C GLY A 127 14.67 -24.64 30.57
N ASN A 128 15.30 -23.95 29.63
CA ASN A 128 14.89 -22.61 29.16
C ASN A 128 14.60 -22.59 27.67
N ARG A 129 13.57 -23.29 27.22
CA ARG A 129 13.15 -23.25 25.80
C ARG A 129 11.98 -22.28 25.64
N PRO A 130 12.20 -21.04 25.20
CA PRO A 130 11.10 -20.25 24.68
C PRO A 130 10.57 -20.93 23.41
N PRO A 131 9.28 -20.86 23.13
CA PRO A 131 8.75 -21.36 21.88
C PRO A 131 9.44 -20.63 20.72
N VAL A 132 9.83 -21.35 19.68
CA VAL A 132 10.26 -20.75 18.41
C VAL A 132 9.10 -19.92 17.90
N ARG A 133 9.24 -18.62 17.95
CA ARG A 133 8.26 -17.71 17.36
C ARG A 133 8.77 -17.34 15.96
N ASN A 134 8.14 -17.89 14.95
CA ASN A 134 8.08 -17.23 13.67
C ASN A 134 7.12 -16.06 13.88
N ASP A 135 7.64 -14.84 14.01
CA ASP A 135 6.81 -13.66 14.09
C ASP A 135 6.65 -13.06 12.69
N PRO A 136 5.54 -13.36 11.98
CA PRO A 136 5.35 -12.86 10.61
C PRO A 136 5.02 -11.36 10.54
N ARG A 137 4.98 -10.67 11.68
CA ARG A 137 4.58 -9.26 11.79
C ARG A 137 5.53 -8.27 11.13
N TRP A 138 6.71 -8.68 10.68
CA TRP A 138 7.69 -7.82 10.01
C TRP A 138 7.47 -7.69 8.49
N LEU A 139 6.40 -8.29 7.94
CA LEU A 139 6.04 -8.23 6.52
C LEU A 139 4.67 -7.56 6.29
N ALA A 140 4.16 -6.84 7.26
CA ALA A 140 2.94 -6.06 7.14
C ALA A 140 3.23 -4.63 6.72
#